data_182f918d47874676c37a0881487498a6
#
_entry.id   182f918d47874676c37a0881487498a6
#
_cell.length_a   1.000
_cell.length_b   1.000
_cell.length_c   1.000
_cell.angle_alpha   90.00
_cell.angle_beta   90.00
_cell.angle_gamma   90.00
#
_symmetry.space_group_name_H-M   'P 1'
#
loop_
_entity.id
_entity.type
_entity.pdbx_description
1 polymer ?
#
loop_
_entity_poly.entity_id
_entity_poly.type
_entity_poly.pdbx_seq_one_letter_code
_entity_poly.pdbx_strand_id
1 'polypeptide(L)'
;MRGAERSARNTAKNISLIVLVVLMAVLCAANWLAGVSAASLDSDTLLRRAHDRLFGGAAGYEIRSSGVSAASPAQLALGAEGKLVGVQYNVTDMDTSLAAVRAIWTQALSGGALEETDEQTLADALIAERTVLLRYHGAIPFSVVSGWMGGTLKNDNISVETLFYSADSSELFVRTPEGTLYRSHAEADRGTFDRALEDFHGLDCTFAGAGGNVYPETLLFANENLTLPLLRTEALDLFDAQGGTGLASLLGAFGLSAYTDFYSEQSDAVRVFVDDASTLRLAKTGRMQYTTTGDQSTVTAYESGEVTGAAAIDAQIDCARTLLDTVLRAAQTDTHASLYAVRKDGSRTTLVFLQLYGGVPVLESTDFASFTFEGGVLRAATVNLQRFAATGESRTLLPAEQASAAASPDERSMMAAYRAENGVYAPARFYMKPGQAG
;
A
#
# COMPACT_ATOMS: atom_id res chain seq x y z
N MET A 1 -59.31 10.71 -40.92
CA MET A 1 -58.84 10.63 -39.50
C MET A 1 -58.27 9.26 -39.08
N ARG A 2 -58.77 8.11 -39.54
CA ARG A 2 -58.24 6.77 -39.11
C ARG A 2 -56.79 6.43 -39.57
N GLY A 3 -56.23 7.10 -40.57
CA GLY A 3 -54.83 6.85 -41.03
C GLY A 3 -53.76 7.47 -40.17
N ALA A 4 -54.03 8.66 -39.59
CA ALA A 4 -53.07 9.38 -38.74
C ALA A 4 -52.90 8.72 -37.36
N GLU A 5 -54.00 8.16 -36.80
CA GLU A 5 -53.91 7.44 -35.52
C GLU A 5 -53.14 6.11 -35.60
N ARG A 6 -53.27 5.40 -36.77
CA ARG A 6 -52.48 4.17 -36.96
C ARG A 6 -50.99 4.48 -37.15
N SER A 7 -50.63 5.58 -37.82
CA SER A 7 -49.23 6.01 -37.98
C SER A 7 -48.62 6.41 -36.60
N ALA A 8 -49.30 7.22 -35.82
CA ALA A 8 -48.87 7.62 -34.50
C ALA A 8 -48.67 6.42 -33.55
N ARG A 9 -49.58 5.43 -33.58
CA ARG A 9 -49.49 4.22 -32.78
C ARG A 9 -48.32 3.31 -33.18
N ASN A 10 -48.01 3.23 -34.47
CA ASN A 10 -46.86 2.48 -34.96
C ASN A 10 -45.54 3.19 -34.60
N THR A 11 -45.48 4.51 -34.65
CA THR A 11 -44.33 5.30 -34.23
C THR A 11 -44.10 5.15 -32.74
N ALA A 12 -45.14 5.22 -31.91
CA ALA A 12 -45.03 5.01 -30.47
C ALA A 12 -44.53 3.60 -30.11
N LYS A 13 -45.01 2.56 -30.85
CA LYS A 13 -44.50 1.18 -30.65
C LYS A 13 -43.04 1.03 -31.04
N ASN A 14 -42.60 1.66 -32.14
CA ASN A 14 -41.22 1.60 -32.59
C ASN A 14 -40.29 2.33 -31.60
N ILE A 15 -40.71 3.48 -31.08
CA ILE A 15 -39.95 4.20 -30.03
C ILE A 15 -39.86 3.36 -28.77
N SER A 16 -40.99 2.76 -28.33
CA SER A 16 -40.95 1.88 -27.13
C SER A 16 -40.06 0.66 -27.34
N LEU A 17 -40.03 0.07 -28.52
CA LEU A 17 -39.15 -1.05 -28.84
C LEU A 17 -37.68 -0.64 -28.83
N ILE A 18 -37.34 0.53 -29.41
CA ILE A 18 -35.99 1.07 -29.38
C ILE A 18 -35.54 1.34 -27.96
N VAL A 19 -36.38 1.96 -27.14
CA VAL A 19 -36.09 2.21 -25.70
C VAL A 19 -35.87 0.90 -24.94
N LEU A 20 -36.70 -0.13 -25.20
CA LEU A 20 -36.55 -1.44 -24.59
C LEU A 20 -35.24 -2.13 -24.98
N VAL A 21 -34.86 -2.08 -26.26
CA VAL A 21 -33.60 -2.64 -26.76
C VAL A 21 -32.40 -1.92 -26.14
N VAL A 22 -32.44 -0.58 -26.06
CA VAL A 22 -31.40 0.22 -25.43
C VAL A 22 -31.30 -0.11 -23.93
N LEU A 23 -32.44 -0.21 -23.24
CA LEU A 23 -32.47 -0.58 -21.82
C LEU A 23 -31.88 -1.99 -21.60
N MET A 24 -32.23 -2.95 -22.44
CA MET A 24 -31.71 -4.31 -22.37
C MET A 24 -30.20 -4.34 -22.64
N ALA A 25 -29.69 -3.57 -23.61
CA ALA A 25 -28.27 -3.45 -23.89
C ALA A 25 -27.51 -2.83 -22.69
N VAL A 26 -28.09 -1.79 -22.07
CA VAL A 26 -27.51 -1.17 -20.86
C VAL A 26 -27.50 -2.15 -19.70
N LEU A 27 -28.58 -2.92 -19.49
CA LEU A 27 -28.65 -3.94 -18.42
C LEU A 27 -27.66 -5.09 -18.68
N CYS A 28 -27.50 -5.55 -19.92
CA CYS A 28 -26.51 -6.56 -20.29
C CYS A 28 -25.08 -6.04 -20.05
N ALA A 29 -24.79 -4.79 -20.44
CA ALA A 29 -23.51 -4.15 -20.21
C ALA A 29 -23.24 -3.96 -18.70
N ALA A 30 -24.24 -3.53 -17.94
CA ALA A 30 -24.15 -3.39 -16.49
C ALA A 30 -23.93 -4.75 -15.79
N ASN A 31 -24.64 -5.79 -16.22
CA ASN A 31 -24.47 -7.13 -15.66
C ASN A 31 -23.11 -7.73 -16.01
N TRP A 32 -22.62 -7.49 -17.23
CA TRP A 32 -21.26 -7.87 -17.63
C TRP A 32 -20.21 -7.11 -16.82
N LEU A 33 -20.38 -5.80 -16.67
CA LEU A 33 -19.48 -4.95 -15.90
C LEU A 33 -19.47 -5.34 -14.39
N ALA A 34 -20.61 -5.74 -13.84
CA ALA A 34 -20.72 -6.25 -12.47
C ALA A 34 -20.00 -7.60 -12.27
N GLY A 35 -19.95 -8.43 -13.33
CA GLY A 35 -19.25 -9.72 -13.33
C GLY A 35 -17.74 -9.61 -13.57
N VAL A 36 -17.25 -8.46 -14.05
CA VAL A 36 -15.82 -8.21 -14.25
C VAL A 36 -15.24 -7.69 -12.94
N SER A 37 -14.24 -8.39 -12.38
CA SER A 37 -13.58 -7.90 -11.17
C SER A 37 -12.87 -6.58 -11.47
N ALA A 38 -12.97 -5.60 -10.56
CA ALA A 38 -12.30 -4.31 -10.71
C ALA A 38 -10.77 -4.45 -10.86
N ALA A 39 -10.21 -5.55 -10.35
CA ALA A 39 -8.79 -5.91 -10.49
C ALA A 39 -8.39 -6.28 -11.92
N SER A 40 -9.35 -6.71 -12.77
CA SER A 40 -9.08 -7.03 -14.19
C SER A 40 -9.22 -5.84 -15.15
N LEU A 41 -9.63 -4.67 -14.63
CA LEU A 41 -9.76 -3.44 -15.40
C LEU A 41 -8.52 -2.56 -15.16
N ASP A 42 -7.89 -2.15 -16.26
CA ASP A 42 -6.74 -1.25 -16.20
C ASP A 42 -7.12 0.10 -15.55
N SER A 43 -6.28 0.61 -14.63
CA SER A 43 -6.57 1.72 -13.73
C SER A 43 -7.02 3.02 -14.43
N ASP A 44 -6.61 3.21 -15.69
CA ASP A 44 -6.87 4.43 -16.47
C ASP A 44 -8.05 4.32 -17.45
N THR A 45 -8.77 3.22 -17.49
CA THR A 45 -9.84 3.02 -18.45
C THR A 45 -11.14 3.72 -18.04
N LEU A 46 -11.85 4.30 -19.03
CA LEU A 46 -13.21 4.83 -18.84
C LEU A 46 -14.17 3.77 -18.27
N LEU A 47 -13.92 2.49 -18.53
CA LEU A 47 -14.70 1.37 -18.02
C LEU A 47 -14.59 1.23 -16.51
N ARG A 48 -13.39 1.42 -15.94
CA ARG A 48 -13.20 1.40 -14.48
C ARG A 48 -13.92 2.58 -13.83
N ARG A 49 -13.79 3.78 -14.36
CA ARG A 49 -14.52 4.96 -13.87
C ARG A 49 -16.04 4.80 -13.95
N ALA A 50 -16.55 4.11 -14.98
CA ALA A 50 -17.98 3.79 -15.12
C ALA A 50 -18.40 2.71 -14.11
N HIS A 51 -17.57 1.66 -13.90
CA HIS A 51 -17.79 0.63 -12.92
C HIS A 51 -17.90 1.24 -11.51
N ASP A 52 -16.92 2.08 -11.10
CA ASP A 52 -16.87 2.69 -9.77
C ASP A 52 -18.05 3.67 -9.54
N ARG A 53 -18.53 4.35 -10.59
CA ARG A 53 -19.73 5.20 -10.50
C ARG A 53 -21.05 4.44 -10.43
N LEU A 54 -21.15 3.29 -11.10
CA LEU A 54 -22.42 2.53 -11.21
C LEU A 54 -22.59 1.53 -10.08
N PHE A 55 -21.51 0.96 -9.57
CA PHE A 55 -21.53 -0.10 -8.56
C PHE A 55 -21.00 0.36 -7.21
N GLY A 56 -20.78 1.69 -7.05
CA GLY A 56 -20.45 2.32 -5.81
C GLY A 56 -19.11 1.81 -5.29
N GLY A 57 -18.03 2.43 -5.69
CA GLY A 57 -16.82 2.35 -4.89
C GLY A 57 -17.20 2.74 -3.47
N ALA A 58 -16.89 1.89 -2.49
CA ALA A 58 -16.99 2.29 -1.10
C ALA A 58 -16.28 3.64 -0.98
N ALA A 59 -16.96 4.62 -0.41
CA ALA A 59 -16.37 5.93 -0.22
C ALA A 59 -15.02 5.73 0.49
N GLY A 60 -13.93 6.10 -0.18
CA GLY A 60 -12.63 6.20 0.43
C GLY A 60 -11.60 5.11 0.11
N TYR A 61 -11.95 3.94 -0.44
CA TYR A 61 -10.93 2.92 -0.75
C TYR A 61 -10.76 2.71 -2.26
N GLU A 62 -9.61 3.08 -2.78
CA GLU A 62 -9.20 2.86 -4.16
C GLU A 62 -8.27 1.64 -4.26
N ILE A 63 -8.62 0.66 -5.11
CA ILE A 63 -7.71 -0.45 -5.41
C ILE A 63 -6.57 0.11 -6.25
N ARG A 64 -5.37 0.03 -5.70
CA ARG A 64 -4.16 0.43 -6.39
C ARG A 64 -3.66 -0.69 -7.30
N SER A 65 -3.17 -0.34 -8.45
CA SER A 65 -2.54 -1.27 -9.37
C SER A 65 -1.23 -1.83 -8.79
N SER A 66 -0.86 -3.04 -9.21
CA SER A 66 0.21 -3.90 -8.70
C SER A 66 1.58 -3.24 -8.43
N GLY A 67 2.36 -3.85 -7.59
CA GLY A 67 3.78 -3.58 -7.37
C GLY A 67 4.04 -2.39 -6.46
N VAL A 68 4.34 -1.23 -7.02
CA VAL A 68 4.69 0.00 -6.28
C VAL A 68 3.67 0.38 -5.20
N SER A 69 2.40 0.05 -5.39
CA SER A 69 1.32 0.34 -4.43
C SER A 69 1.21 -0.65 -3.27
N ALA A 70 1.93 -1.77 -3.30
CA ALA A 70 1.92 -2.72 -2.19
C ALA A 70 2.59 -2.16 -0.93
N ALA A 71 3.57 -1.26 -1.11
CA ALA A 71 4.24 -0.56 -0.03
C ALA A 71 4.19 0.95 -0.29
N SER A 72 3.38 1.66 0.45
CA SER A 72 3.33 3.12 0.39
C SER A 72 4.60 3.71 0.99
N PRO A 73 5.32 4.61 0.31
CA PRO A 73 6.42 5.34 0.91
C PRO A 73 5.95 6.21 2.08
N ALA A 74 6.79 6.34 3.09
CA ALA A 74 6.60 7.28 4.19
C ALA A 74 7.04 8.69 3.79
N GLN A 75 8.14 8.77 3.03
CA GLN A 75 8.73 10.03 2.59
C GLN A 75 9.29 9.89 1.17
N LEU A 76 9.17 10.94 0.40
CA LEU A 76 9.74 11.10 -0.93
C LEU A 76 10.26 12.53 -1.08
N ALA A 77 11.43 12.71 -1.67
CA ALA A 77 11.95 14.05 -1.99
C ALA A 77 12.63 14.08 -3.34
N LEU A 78 12.61 15.25 -3.96
CA LEU A 78 13.26 15.54 -5.24
C LEU A 78 14.00 16.86 -5.15
N GLY A 79 15.33 16.82 -5.43
CA GLY A 79 16.18 17.96 -5.62
C GLY A 79 16.40 18.21 -7.11
N ALA A 80 16.16 19.43 -7.58
CA ALA A 80 16.49 19.91 -8.90
C ALA A 80 16.43 21.44 -8.95
N GLU A 81 17.17 22.07 -9.84
CA GLU A 81 17.16 23.53 -10.06
C GLU A 81 17.37 24.38 -8.80
N GLY A 82 18.22 23.89 -7.86
CA GLY A 82 18.48 24.57 -6.60
C GLY A 82 17.33 24.52 -5.58
N LYS A 83 16.31 23.68 -5.81
CA LYS A 83 15.20 23.44 -4.89
C LYS A 83 15.27 22.00 -4.39
N LEU A 84 14.88 21.78 -3.15
CA LEU A 84 14.57 20.45 -2.61
C LEU A 84 13.15 20.47 -2.09
N VAL A 85 12.29 19.66 -2.70
CA VAL A 85 10.88 19.52 -2.34
C VAL A 85 10.60 18.10 -1.88
N GLY A 86 9.74 17.95 -0.89
CA GLY A 86 9.41 16.64 -0.32
C GLY A 86 7.94 16.49 0.02
N VAL A 87 7.50 15.24 0.09
CA VAL A 87 6.18 14.85 0.56
C VAL A 87 6.32 13.76 1.62
N GLN A 88 5.50 13.83 2.66
CA GLN A 88 5.47 12.83 3.72
C GLN A 88 4.04 12.57 4.19
N TYR A 89 3.76 11.33 4.57
CA TYR A 89 2.50 10.91 5.19
C TYR A 89 1.22 11.40 4.46
N ASN A 90 1.28 11.53 3.15
CA ASN A 90 0.15 11.90 2.30
C ASN A 90 0.08 10.94 1.11
N VAL A 91 -0.93 10.08 1.12
CA VAL A 91 -1.04 9.01 0.11
C VAL A 91 -1.25 9.57 -1.30
N THR A 92 -2.11 10.58 -1.46
CA THR A 92 -2.46 11.11 -2.79
C THR A 92 -1.30 11.84 -3.43
N ASP A 93 -0.65 12.75 -2.69
CA ASP A 93 0.49 13.50 -3.21
C ASP A 93 1.70 12.57 -3.40
N MET A 94 1.84 11.56 -2.53
CA MET A 94 2.89 10.54 -2.63
C MET A 94 2.80 9.74 -3.92
N ASP A 95 1.60 9.28 -4.30
CA ASP A 95 1.41 8.50 -5.53
C ASP A 95 1.74 9.32 -6.78
N THR A 96 1.28 10.57 -6.83
CA THR A 96 1.55 11.49 -7.93
C THR A 96 3.04 11.80 -8.04
N SER A 97 3.68 12.14 -6.90
CA SER A 97 5.10 12.46 -6.86
C SER A 97 5.98 11.24 -7.15
N LEU A 98 5.59 10.04 -6.71
CA LEU A 98 6.30 8.80 -7.03
C LEU A 98 6.24 8.49 -8.53
N ALA A 99 5.11 8.74 -9.17
CA ALA A 99 4.98 8.60 -10.63
C ALA A 99 5.92 9.56 -11.38
N ALA A 100 6.04 10.80 -10.92
CA ALA A 100 6.93 11.81 -11.49
C ALA A 100 8.42 11.38 -11.46
N VAL A 101 8.87 10.78 -10.35
CA VAL A 101 10.29 10.36 -10.18
C VAL A 101 10.58 8.95 -10.66
N ARG A 102 9.60 8.20 -11.14
CA ARG A 102 9.77 6.78 -11.53
C ARG A 102 10.87 6.56 -12.57
N ALA A 103 10.97 7.45 -13.57
CA ALA A 103 11.99 7.35 -14.60
C ALA A 103 13.42 7.52 -14.04
N ILE A 104 13.60 8.35 -13.01
CA ILE A 104 14.87 8.51 -12.30
C ILE A 104 15.21 7.20 -11.60
N TRP A 105 14.27 6.62 -10.84
CA TRP A 105 14.50 5.36 -10.14
C TRP A 105 14.79 4.19 -11.07
N THR A 106 14.12 4.11 -12.23
CA THR A 106 14.38 3.08 -13.23
C THR A 106 15.86 3.12 -13.67
N GLN A 107 16.41 4.31 -13.91
CA GLN A 107 17.80 4.48 -14.31
C GLN A 107 18.77 4.23 -13.15
N ALA A 108 18.51 4.79 -11.97
CA ALA A 108 19.35 4.63 -10.79
C ALA A 108 19.45 3.16 -10.33
N LEU A 109 18.35 2.40 -10.43
CA LEU A 109 18.29 0.99 -10.07
C LEU A 109 18.71 0.03 -11.20
N SER A 110 19.33 0.55 -12.26
CA SER A 110 19.93 -0.23 -13.35
C SER A 110 21.46 -0.13 -13.40
N GLY A 111 22.06 0.34 -12.31
CA GLY A 111 23.50 0.54 -12.17
C GLY A 111 24.34 -0.72 -11.91
N GLY A 112 25.51 -0.52 -11.31
CA GLY A 112 26.47 -1.56 -10.97
C GLY A 112 26.12 -2.37 -9.71
N ALA A 113 27.06 -3.18 -9.21
CA ALA A 113 26.90 -3.95 -7.98
C ALA A 113 26.80 -3.03 -6.75
N LEU A 114 26.13 -3.51 -5.71
CA LEU A 114 26.10 -2.85 -4.39
C LEU A 114 27.36 -3.19 -3.60
N GLU A 115 28.00 -2.16 -3.05
CA GLU A 115 29.16 -2.24 -2.17
C GLU A 115 28.88 -1.51 -0.86
N GLU A 116 29.35 -2.02 0.27
CA GLU A 116 29.23 -1.32 1.54
C GLU A 116 29.97 0.03 1.50
N THR A 117 29.40 1.03 2.16
CA THR A 117 29.95 2.38 2.24
C THR A 117 29.68 2.97 3.63
N ASP A 118 30.16 4.19 3.86
CA ASP A 118 30.04 4.89 5.13
C ASP A 118 29.08 6.10 5.07
N GLU A 119 28.71 6.58 6.24
CA GLU A 119 27.78 7.72 6.41
C GLU A 119 28.38 9.04 5.88
N GLN A 120 29.71 9.19 5.86
CA GLN A 120 30.33 10.41 5.36
C GLN A 120 30.15 10.53 3.84
N THR A 121 30.30 9.41 3.13
CA THR A 121 30.06 9.36 1.68
C THR A 121 28.62 9.73 1.32
N LEU A 122 27.64 9.25 2.09
CA LEU A 122 26.25 9.65 1.92
C LEU A 122 26.05 11.14 2.24
N ALA A 123 26.60 11.63 3.37
CA ALA A 123 26.49 13.04 3.77
C ALA A 123 27.00 14.00 2.69
N ASP A 124 28.12 13.64 2.04
CA ASP A 124 28.67 14.42 0.94
C ASP A 124 27.76 14.40 -0.31
N ALA A 125 27.05 13.28 -0.55
CA ALA A 125 26.09 13.18 -1.66
C ALA A 125 24.78 13.92 -1.40
N LEU A 126 24.35 14.07 -0.13
CA LEU A 126 23.11 14.77 0.26
C LEU A 126 23.13 16.27 -0.05
N ILE A 127 24.28 16.88 -0.22
CA ILE A 127 24.41 18.32 -0.56
C ILE A 127 24.34 18.59 -2.07
N ALA A 128 24.22 17.55 -2.89
CA ALA A 128 24.14 17.66 -4.35
C ALA A 128 22.82 18.33 -4.80
N GLU A 129 22.86 18.95 -5.99
CA GLU A 129 21.71 19.67 -6.54
C GLU A 129 20.61 18.73 -7.05
N ARG A 130 21.02 17.64 -7.74
CA ARG A 130 20.07 16.68 -8.34
C ARG A 130 20.04 15.39 -7.56
N THR A 131 19.03 15.29 -6.71
CA THR A 131 18.88 14.18 -5.77
C THR A 131 17.44 13.66 -5.77
N VAL A 132 17.27 12.39 -5.46
CA VAL A 132 15.95 11.81 -5.17
C VAL A 132 16.07 10.87 -3.98
N LEU A 133 15.09 10.96 -3.05
CA LEU A 133 15.01 10.11 -1.87
C LEU A 133 13.68 9.39 -1.85
N LEU A 134 13.69 8.13 -1.43
CA LEU A 134 12.51 7.30 -1.19
C LEU A 134 12.71 6.55 0.13
N ARG A 135 11.81 6.72 1.08
CA ARG A 135 11.80 6.00 2.35
C ARG A 135 10.49 5.29 2.54
N TYR A 136 10.55 4.01 2.86
CA TYR A 136 9.39 3.18 3.21
C TYR A 136 9.09 3.22 4.71
N HIS A 137 7.91 2.76 5.09
CA HIS A 137 7.55 2.57 6.50
C HIS A 137 8.29 1.41 7.16
N GLY A 138 8.80 0.48 6.36
CA GLY A 138 9.49 -0.71 6.86
C GLY A 138 10.46 -1.32 5.84
N ALA A 139 10.84 -2.56 6.10
CA ALA A 139 11.88 -3.27 5.38
C ALA A 139 11.34 -4.10 4.21
N ILE A 140 11.69 -3.76 2.99
CA ILE A 140 11.24 -4.45 1.78
C ILE A 140 12.45 -5.06 1.06
N PRO A 141 12.39 -6.30 0.54
CA PRO A 141 13.49 -6.88 -0.19
C PRO A 141 13.93 -6.00 -1.37
N PHE A 142 15.21 -5.68 -1.45
CA PHE A 142 15.74 -4.73 -2.43
C PHE A 142 15.43 -5.11 -3.88
N SER A 143 15.61 -6.40 -4.24
CA SER A 143 15.33 -6.87 -5.60
C SER A 143 13.85 -6.72 -6.00
N VAL A 144 12.93 -6.77 -5.03
CA VAL A 144 11.49 -6.53 -5.26
C VAL A 144 11.26 -5.05 -5.55
N VAL A 145 11.80 -4.16 -4.71
CA VAL A 145 11.70 -2.70 -4.92
C VAL A 145 12.31 -2.28 -6.25
N SER A 146 13.49 -2.81 -6.59
CA SER A 146 14.14 -2.56 -7.88
C SER A 146 13.23 -2.97 -9.04
N GLY A 147 12.62 -4.17 -8.97
CA GLY A 147 11.66 -4.63 -9.97
C GLY A 147 10.43 -3.73 -10.10
N TRP A 148 9.85 -3.29 -9.00
CA TRP A 148 8.69 -2.37 -9.00
C TRP A 148 8.98 -1.04 -9.68
N MET A 149 10.21 -0.54 -9.55
CA MET A 149 10.65 0.70 -10.18
C MET A 149 11.12 0.49 -11.64
N GLY A 150 11.14 -0.75 -12.13
CA GLY A 150 11.63 -1.08 -13.47
C GLY A 150 13.15 -1.17 -13.58
N GLY A 151 13.84 -1.26 -12.44
CA GLY A 151 15.29 -1.46 -12.36
C GLY A 151 15.71 -2.90 -12.63
N THR A 152 17.00 -3.10 -12.88
CA THR A 152 17.61 -4.42 -13.14
C THR A 152 18.59 -4.87 -12.07
N LEU A 153 18.97 -3.96 -11.16
CA LEU A 153 19.87 -4.25 -10.05
C LEU A 153 19.21 -5.19 -9.05
N LYS A 154 19.90 -6.26 -8.67
CA LYS A 154 19.39 -7.31 -7.81
C LYS A 154 20.34 -7.58 -6.65
N ASN A 155 19.79 -7.71 -5.47
CA ASN A 155 20.43 -8.28 -4.30
C ASN A 155 19.35 -8.88 -3.39
N ASP A 156 19.18 -10.19 -3.40
CA ASP A 156 18.13 -10.89 -2.66
C ASP A 156 18.43 -11.05 -1.17
N ASN A 157 19.62 -10.63 -0.72
CA ASN A 157 20.08 -10.79 0.66
C ASN A 157 19.84 -9.56 1.53
N ILE A 158 19.47 -8.41 0.93
CA ILE A 158 19.25 -7.18 1.68
C ILE A 158 17.80 -6.73 1.55
N SER A 159 17.32 -6.12 2.62
CA SER A 159 16.08 -5.36 2.62
C SER A 159 16.39 -3.88 2.69
N VAL A 160 15.56 -3.07 2.09
CA VAL A 160 15.71 -1.62 2.03
C VAL A 160 14.64 -0.91 2.85
N GLU A 161 15.06 0.08 3.62
CA GLU A 161 14.18 1.07 4.23
C GLU A 161 14.25 2.39 3.46
N THR A 162 15.47 2.82 3.08
CA THR A 162 15.69 4.09 2.40
C THR A 162 16.56 3.92 1.16
N LEU A 163 16.12 4.52 0.08
CA LEU A 163 16.87 4.70 -1.16
C LEU A 163 17.19 6.19 -1.34
N PHE A 164 18.40 6.50 -1.72
CA PHE A 164 18.82 7.84 -2.10
C PHE A 164 19.67 7.75 -3.37
N TYR A 165 19.45 8.64 -4.32
CA TYR A 165 20.26 8.73 -5.52
C TYR A 165 20.66 10.18 -5.78
N SER A 166 21.92 10.40 -6.13
CA SER A 166 22.48 11.67 -6.58
C SER A 166 22.99 11.55 -8.01
N ALA A 167 22.45 12.36 -8.91
CA ALA A 167 22.91 12.41 -10.29
C ALA A 167 24.25 13.16 -10.44
N ASP A 168 24.61 14.00 -9.49
CA ASP A 168 25.86 14.77 -9.53
C ASP A 168 27.07 13.91 -9.16
N SER A 169 26.89 12.97 -8.21
CA SER A 169 27.90 11.96 -7.89
C SER A 169 27.76 10.67 -8.69
N SER A 170 26.63 10.48 -9.41
CA SER A 170 26.25 9.23 -10.10
C SER A 170 26.21 8.03 -9.14
N GLU A 171 25.71 8.23 -7.92
CA GLU A 171 25.68 7.20 -6.89
C GLU A 171 24.27 6.96 -6.35
N LEU A 172 23.90 5.68 -6.30
CA LEU A 172 22.75 5.15 -5.60
C LEU A 172 23.18 4.67 -4.21
N PHE A 173 22.48 5.08 -3.18
CA PHE A 173 22.66 4.61 -1.81
C PHE A 173 21.43 3.83 -1.36
N VAL A 174 21.68 2.72 -0.66
CA VAL A 174 20.66 1.81 -0.12
C VAL A 174 20.94 1.64 1.37
N ARG A 175 20.00 2.07 2.21
CA ARG A 175 20.10 1.87 3.66
C ARG A 175 19.16 0.75 4.09
N THR A 176 19.72 -0.21 4.83
CA THR A 176 18.96 -1.31 5.42
C THR A 176 18.35 -0.90 6.77
N PRO A 177 17.36 -1.66 7.28
CA PRO A 177 16.77 -1.41 8.60
C PRO A 177 17.78 -1.50 9.76
N GLU A 178 18.83 -2.32 9.59
CA GLU A 178 19.91 -2.47 10.58
C GLU A 178 20.86 -1.25 10.58
N GLY A 179 20.72 -0.36 9.58
CA GLY A 179 21.52 0.83 9.40
C GLY A 179 22.76 0.62 8.53
N THR A 180 22.96 -0.57 7.95
CA THR A 180 24.05 -0.79 6.98
C THR A 180 23.77 0.01 5.71
N LEU A 181 24.77 0.68 5.20
CA LEU A 181 24.70 1.51 4.02
C LEU A 181 25.47 0.84 2.86
N TYR A 182 24.83 0.73 1.73
CA TYR A 182 25.40 0.28 0.47
C TYR A 182 25.36 1.40 -0.55
N ARG A 183 26.29 1.37 -1.50
CA ARG A 183 26.30 2.23 -2.68
C ARG A 183 26.46 1.45 -3.98
N SER A 184 26.02 2.03 -5.08
CA SER A 184 26.22 1.53 -6.43
C SER A 184 26.39 2.70 -7.38
N HIS A 185 27.30 2.58 -8.35
CA HIS A 185 27.42 3.58 -9.42
C HIS A 185 26.26 3.40 -10.40
N ALA A 186 25.54 4.48 -10.69
CA ALA A 186 24.43 4.53 -11.61
C ALA A 186 24.38 5.87 -12.33
N GLU A 187 24.04 5.86 -13.61
CA GLU A 187 23.87 7.08 -14.40
C GLU A 187 22.40 7.32 -14.72
N ALA A 188 21.87 8.50 -14.36
CA ALA A 188 20.57 8.95 -14.79
C ALA A 188 20.68 10.29 -15.54
N ASP A 189 19.82 10.45 -16.54
CA ASP A 189 19.76 11.68 -17.33
C ASP A 189 19.29 12.86 -16.46
N ARG A 190 20.13 13.89 -16.36
CA ARG A 190 19.87 15.10 -15.56
C ARG A 190 18.59 15.82 -15.98
N GLY A 191 18.26 15.83 -17.28
CA GLY A 191 17.02 16.43 -17.78
C GLY A 191 15.75 15.69 -17.31
N THR A 192 15.89 14.48 -16.76
CA THR A 192 14.76 13.77 -16.16
C THR A 192 14.39 14.37 -14.81
N PHE A 193 15.35 14.90 -14.05
CA PHE A 193 15.08 15.59 -12.78
C PHE A 193 14.30 16.88 -12.98
N ASP A 194 14.70 17.69 -13.96
CA ASP A 194 14.07 18.98 -14.25
C ASP A 194 12.61 18.78 -14.69
N ARG A 195 12.35 17.77 -15.54
CA ARG A 195 10.97 17.38 -15.93
C ARG A 195 10.16 16.81 -14.77
N ALA A 196 10.78 15.99 -13.91
CA ALA A 196 10.08 15.44 -12.75
C ALA A 196 9.65 16.53 -11.77
N LEU A 197 10.42 17.62 -11.65
CA LEU A 197 10.08 18.73 -10.75
C LEU A 197 8.80 19.46 -11.17
N GLU A 198 8.46 19.49 -12.45
CA GLU A 198 7.21 20.09 -12.96
C GLU A 198 5.95 19.37 -12.44
N ASP A 199 6.05 18.03 -12.29
CA ASP A 199 4.93 17.17 -11.88
C ASP A 199 5.02 16.76 -10.39
N PHE A 200 6.10 17.14 -9.69
CA PHE A 200 6.30 16.76 -8.29
C PHE A 200 5.55 17.71 -7.36
N HIS A 201 4.66 17.15 -6.55
CA HIS A 201 3.90 17.90 -5.56
C HIS A 201 4.51 17.69 -4.17
N GLY A 202 5.07 18.76 -3.60
CA GLY A 202 5.72 18.70 -2.29
C GLY A 202 5.93 20.07 -1.67
N LEU A 203 6.46 20.08 -0.45
CA LEU A 203 6.84 21.26 0.30
C LEU A 203 8.35 21.42 0.34
N ASP A 204 8.84 22.64 0.50
CA ASP A 204 10.26 22.92 0.68
C ASP A 204 10.79 22.17 1.90
N CYS A 205 11.88 21.42 1.71
CA CYS A 205 12.52 20.65 2.75
C CYS A 205 14.05 20.69 2.63
N THR A 206 14.72 20.07 3.60
CA THR A 206 16.17 19.85 3.60
C THR A 206 16.47 18.43 4.08
N PHE A 207 17.61 17.87 3.69
CA PHE A 207 18.07 16.60 4.25
C PHE A 207 18.66 16.81 5.64
N ALA A 208 18.20 16.03 6.62
CA ALA A 208 18.67 16.13 8.00
C ALA A 208 20.16 15.80 8.14
N GLY A 209 20.69 14.88 7.32
CA GLY A 209 22.10 14.47 7.32
C GLY A 209 23.04 15.38 6.54
N ALA A 210 22.53 16.39 5.83
CA ALA A 210 23.39 17.34 5.11
C ALA A 210 24.25 18.13 6.10
N GLY A 211 25.58 18.06 5.91
CA GLY A 211 26.53 18.70 6.83
C GLY A 211 27.00 17.84 8.01
N GLY A 212 26.74 16.53 7.98
CA GLY A 212 27.28 15.55 8.94
C GLY A 212 26.53 15.43 10.26
N ASN A 213 25.37 16.06 10.41
CA ASN A 213 24.52 15.86 11.56
C ASN A 213 23.74 14.54 11.45
N VAL A 214 23.75 13.74 12.51
CA VAL A 214 22.96 12.50 12.58
C VAL A 214 21.63 12.81 13.25
N TYR A 215 20.57 12.73 12.48
CA TYR A 215 19.19 12.84 12.97
C TYR A 215 18.43 11.54 12.74
N PRO A 216 17.49 11.17 13.62
CA PRO A 216 16.60 10.03 13.39
C PRO A 216 15.58 10.28 12.26
N GLU A 217 15.37 11.54 11.87
CA GLU A 217 14.55 11.93 10.72
C GLU A 217 15.41 12.12 9.47
N THR A 218 14.83 11.88 8.30
CA THR A 218 15.54 12.00 7.01
C THR A 218 15.29 13.34 6.34
N LEU A 219 14.06 13.85 6.41
CA LEU A 219 13.65 15.13 5.82
C LEU A 219 13.21 16.10 6.89
N LEU A 220 13.68 17.33 6.81
CA LEU A 220 13.29 18.46 7.66
C LEU A 220 12.51 19.47 6.80
N PHE A 221 11.27 19.72 7.16
CA PHE A 221 10.39 20.67 6.49
C PHE A 221 10.39 22.00 7.22
N ALA A 222 10.79 23.07 6.54
CA ALA A 222 11.02 24.38 7.16
C ALA A 222 9.76 25.02 7.74
N ASN A 223 8.58 24.76 7.16
CA ASN A 223 7.32 25.40 7.52
C ASN A 223 6.19 24.42 7.80
N GLU A 224 6.46 23.12 7.89
CA GLU A 224 5.43 22.12 8.10
C GLU A 224 5.23 21.82 9.59
N ASN A 225 4.09 22.24 10.10
CA ASN A 225 3.55 21.67 11.31
C ASN A 225 2.64 20.49 10.91
N LEU A 226 3.16 19.26 11.01
CA LEU A 226 2.38 18.06 10.73
C LEU A 226 1.21 17.97 11.71
N THR A 227 0.04 18.42 11.26
CA THR A 227 -1.20 18.43 12.05
C THR A 227 -2.10 17.32 11.55
N LEU A 228 -2.38 16.35 12.40
CA LEU A 228 -3.13 15.15 12.09
C LEU A 228 -4.40 15.05 12.94
N PRO A 229 -5.52 14.54 12.40
CA PRO A 229 -6.75 14.38 13.17
C PRO A 229 -6.57 13.36 14.31
N LEU A 230 -7.29 13.51 15.40
CA LEU A 230 -7.50 12.41 16.33
C LEU A 230 -8.52 11.44 15.74
N LEU A 231 -8.30 10.14 15.90
CA LEU A 231 -9.18 9.11 15.36
C LEU A 231 -9.95 8.42 16.47
N ARG A 232 -11.17 8.02 16.14
CA ARG A 232 -11.97 7.08 16.94
C ARG A 232 -12.20 5.80 16.15
N THR A 233 -12.35 4.69 16.83
CA THR A 233 -12.83 3.46 16.19
C THR A 233 -14.31 3.56 15.92
N GLU A 234 -14.73 3.05 14.77
CA GLU A 234 -16.12 2.88 14.41
C GLU A 234 -16.52 1.39 14.48
N ALA A 235 -17.81 1.17 14.77
CA ALA A 235 -18.34 -0.19 14.78
C ALA A 235 -18.23 -0.82 13.40
N LEU A 236 -17.72 -2.04 13.35
CA LEU A 236 -17.59 -2.86 12.16
C LEU A 236 -18.43 -4.13 12.34
N ASP A 237 -19.23 -4.46 11.33
CA ASP A 237 -19.97 -5.71 11.24
C ASP A 237 -19.69 -6.39 9.89
N LEU A 238 -18.72 -7.29 9.87
CA LEU A 238 -18.37 -8.03 8.66
C LEU A 238 -19.42 -9.04 8.22
N PHE A 239 -20.36 -9.42 9.08
CA PHE A 239 -21.40 -10.40 8.73
C PHE A 239 -22.54 -9.77 7.93
N ASP A 240 -22.82 -8.49 8.16
CA ASP A 240 -23.85 -7.73 7.45
C ASP A 240 -23.24 -6.70 6.46
N ALA A 241 -21.93 -6.78 6.24
CA ALA A 241 -21.25 -5.90 5.32
C ALA A 241 -21.91 -5.91 3.94
N GLN A 242 -22.32 -4.73 3.47
CA GLN A 242 -23.00 -4.54 2.17
C GLN A 242 -24.24 -5.47 1.96
N GLY A 243 -25.03 -5.70 3.01
CA GLY A 243 -26.19 -6.59 2.92
C GLY A 243 -25.82 -8.05 2.62
N GLY A 244 -24.66 -8.51 3.12
CA GLY A 244 -24.15 -9.87 2.95
C GLY A 244 -23.28 -10.10 1.69
N THR A 245 -23.27 -9.19 0.72
CA THR A 245 -22.42 -9.34 -0.50
C THR A 245 -20.93 -9.18 -0.19
N GLY A 246 -20.59 -8.34 0.80
CA GLY A 246 -19.23 -8.17 1.28
C GLY A 246 -18.69 -9.47 1.89
N LEU A 247 -19.48 -10.16 2.71
CA LEU A 247 -19.11 -11.45 3.28
C LEU A 247 -18.89 -12.51 2.18
N ALA A 248 -19.78 -12.57 1.18
CA ALA A 248 -19.65 -13.51 0.07
C ALA A 248 -18.36 -13.28 -0.74
N SER A 249 -18.04 -12.01 -1.01
CA SER A 249 -16.81 -11.62 -1.71
C SER A 249 -15.56 -12.00 -0.91
N LEU A 250 -15.61 -11.80 0.41
CA LEU A 250 -14.52 -12.15 1.32
C LEU A 250 -14.31 -13.67 1.36
N LEU A 251 -15.39 -14.46 1.52
CA LEU A 251 -15.29 -15.92 1.47
C LEU A 251 -14.70 -16.40 0.15
N GLY A 252 -15.20 -15.87 -0.99
CA GLY A 252 -14.68 -16.19 -2.32
C GLY A 252 -13.20 -15.89 -2.50
N ALA A 253 -12.69 -14.79 -1.93
CA ALA A 253 -11.26 -14.45 -1.99
C ALA A 253 -10.38 -15.49 -1.29
N PHE A 254 -10.88 -16.12 -0.21
CA PHE A 254 -10.19 -17.21 0.49
C PHE A 254 -10.55 -18.60 -0.07
N GLY A 255 -11.19 -18.66 -1.25
CA GLY A 255 -11.54 -19.93 -1.91
C GLY A 255 -12.74 -20.65 -1.31
N LEU A 256 -13.48 -20.00 -0.39
CA LEU A 256 -14.66 -20.56 0.25
C LEU A 256 -15.93 -20.14 -0.50
N SER A 257 -16.91 -21.03 -0.56
CA SER A 257 -18.22 -20.71 -1.12
C SER A 257 -19.06 -19.90 -0.11
N ALA A 258 -19.91 -19.00 -0.63
CA ALA A 258 -20.93 -18.34 0.18
C ALA A 258 -21.94 -19.32 0.84
N TYR A 259 -21.96 -20.56 0.36
CA TYR A 259 -22.80 -21.66 0.89
C TYR A 259 -22.00 -22.65 1.77
N THR A 260 -20.71 -22.36 2.04
CA THR A 260 -19.91 -23.19 2.94
C THR A 260 -20.55 -23.22 4.33
N ASP A 261 -20.69 -24.40 4.88
CA ASP A 261 -21.21 -24.59 6.23
C ASP A 261 -20.33 -23.85 7.25
N PHE A 262 -20.96 -23.26 8.23
CA PHE A 262 -20.26 -22.60 9.33
C PHE A 262 -20.89 -22.97 10.67
N TYR A 263 -20.09 -22.89 11.71
CA TYR A 263 -20.60 -22.90 13.08
C TYR A 263 -20.25 -21.60 13.79
N SER A 264 -21.08 -21.22 14.75
CA SER A 264 -20.92 -20.01 15.52
C SER A 264 -20.21 -20.27 16.84
N GLU A 265 -19.35 -19.35 17.22
CA GLU A 265 -18.70 -19.31 18.52
C GLU A 265 -18.99 -17.97 19.21
N GLN A 266 -18.76 -17.90 20.53
CA GLN A 266 -18.91 -16.68 21.33
C GLN A 266 -20.26 -15.98 21.13
N SER A 267 -21.34 -16.72 21.22
CA SER A 267 -22.71 -16.19 21.09
C SER A 267 -22.91 -15.45 19.74
N ASP A 268 -22.52 -16.09 18.65
CA ASP A 268 -22.61 -15.57 17.27
C ASP A 268 -21.69 -14.39 16.92
N ALA A 269 -20.76 -14.04 17.79
CA ALA A 269 -19.76 -13.01 17.49
C ALA A 269 -18.65 -13.47 16.54
N VAL A 270 -18.46 -14.79 16.39
CA VAL A 270 -17.47 -15.41 15.52
C VAL A 270 -18.13 -16.51 14.69
N ARG A 271 -17.92 -16.51 13.38
CA ARG A 271 -18.29 -17.59 12.45
C ARG A 271 -17.03 -18.32 11.99
N VAL A 272 -17.10 -19.63 11.99
CA VAL A 272 -16.00 -20.50 11.55
C VAL A 272 -16.47 -21.29 10.33
N PHE A 273 -15.95 -20.92 9.18
CA PHE A 273 -16.19 -21.58 7.90
C PHE A 273 -15.14 -22.67 7.71
N VAL A 274 -15.55 -23.87 7.38
CA VAL A 274 -14.66 -25.02 7.25
C VAL A 274 -14.97 -25.72 5.93
N ASP A 275 -13.95 -25.97 5.16
CA ASP A 275 -13.98 -26.91 4.03
C ASP A 275 -12.92 -28.02 4.23
N ASP A 276 -12.75 -28.90 3.22
CA ASP A 276 -11.86 -30.05 3.30
C ASP A 276 -10.38 -29.66 3.51
N ALA A 277 -9.97 -28.48 3.08
CA ALA A 277 -8.57 -28.04 3.05
C ALA A 277 -8.29 -26.82 3.94
N SER A 278 -9.29 -26.02 4.27
CA SER A 278 -9.07 -24.73 4.92
C SER A 278 -10.12 -24.39 5.97
N THR A 279 -9.74 -23.49 6.86
CA THR A 279 -10.61 -22.93 7.90
C THR A 279 -10.47 -21.42 7.89
N LEU A 280 -11.58 -20.71 7.78
CA LEU A 280 -11.64 -19.25 7.95
C LEU A 280 -12.47 -18.92 9.19
N ARG A 281 -11.83 -18.38 10.20
CA ARG A 281 -12.45 -17.89 11.42
C ARG A 281 -12.61 -16.38 11.31
N LEU A 282 -13.85 -15.90 11.33
CA LEU A 282 -14.21 -14.50 11.11
C LEU A 282 -14.97 -13.97 12.31
N ALA A 283 -14.40 -12.98 13.00
CA ALA A 283 -15.13 -12.23 14.03
C ALA A 283 -15.89 -11.06 13.40
N LYS A 284 -17.09 -10.83 13.89
CA LYS A 284 -17.96 -9.72 13.51
C LYS A 284 -17.22 -8.37 13.53
N THR A 285 -16.32 -8.19 14.48
CA THR A 285 -15.55 -6.97 14.75
C THR A 285 -14.31 -6.75 13.86
N GLY A 286 -14.04 -7.63 12.88
CA GLY A 286 -12.96 -7.44 11.93
C GLY A 286 -11.73 -8.34 12.11
N ARG A 287 -11.68 -9.16 13.17
CA ARG A 287 -10.58 -10.13 13.30
C ARG A 287 -10.84 -11.34 12.41
N MET A 288 -9.86 -11.66 11.59
CA MET A 288 -9.87 -12.79 10.68
C MET A 288 -8.67 -13.69 10.92
N GLN A 289 -8.87 -15.00 10.83
CA GLN A 289 -7.82 -16.01 10.85
C GLN A 289 -8.12 -17.07 9.80
N TYR A 290 -7.22 -17.21 8.83
CA TYR A 290 -7.26 -18.27 7.83
C TYR A 290 -6.12 -19.24 8.08
N THR A 291 -6.42 -20.53 7.98
CA THR A 291 -5.43 -21.60 8.05
C THR A 291 -5.78 -22.68 7.05
N THR A 292 -4.76 -23.29 6.43
CA THR A 292 -4.93 -24.46 5.58
C THR A 292 -4.14 -25.62 6.14
N THR A 293 -4.73 -26.82 6.03
CA THR A 293 -4.12 -28.09 6.42
C THR A 293 -3.93 -28.95 5.17
N GLY A 294 -2.73 -29.51 5.01
CA GLY A 294 -2.41 -30.35 3.86
C GLY A 294 -1.85 -29.59 2.66
N ASP A 295 -1.67 -30.29 1.54
CA ASP A 295 -1.02 -29.76 0.35
C ASP A 295 -1.98 -29.04 -0.62
N GLN A 296 -3.27 -29.14 -0.38
CA GLN A 296 -4.30 -28.55 -1.22
C GLN A 296 -4.84 -27.26 -0.57
N SER A 297 -4.23 -26.12 -0.92
CA SER A 297 -4.83 -24.81 -0.64
C SER A 297 -5.48 -24.28 -1.90
N THR A 298 -6.63 -23.64 -1.75
CA THR A 298 -7.32 -22.95 -2.84
C THR A 298 -6.71 -21.60 -3.14
N VAL A 299 -5.87 -21.05 -2.22
CA VAL A 299 -5.20 -19.76 -2.39
C VAL A 299 -3.72 -19.99 -2.67
N THR A 300 -3.32 -19.71 -3.90
CA THR A 300 -1.93 -19.83 -4.37
C THR A 300 -1.49 -18.53 -5.04
N ALA A 301 -0.27 -18.09 -4.74
CA ALA A 301 0.36 -16.94 -5.39
C ALA A 301 1.00 -17.34 -6.74
N TYR A 302 1.52 -18.56 -6.83
CA TYR A 302 2.12 -19.15 -8.03
C TYR A 302 2.19 -20.68 -7.91
N GLU A 303 2.29 -21.39 -9.03
CA GLU A 303 2.50 -22.83 -9.03
C GLU A 303 3.95 -23.20 -8.70
N SER A 304 4.14 -24.31 -7.98
CA SER A 304 5.47 -24.76 -7.56
C SER A 304 6.40 -24.97 -8.74
N GLY A 305 7.58 -24.34 -8.70
CA GLY A 305 8.62 -24.48 -9.72
C GLY A 305 8.57 -23.43 -10.84
N GLU A 306 7.52 -22.61 -10.92
CA GLU A 306 7.42 -21.60 -11.99
C GLU A 306 8.26 -20.34 -11.70
N VAL A 307 8.32 -19.92 -10.43
CA VAL A 307 9.01 -18.68 -10.03
C VAL A 307 9.87 -18.85 -8.80
N THR A 308 10.98 -18.13 -8.73
CA THR A 308 11.95 -18.18 -7.62
C THR A 308 12.48 -16.77 -7.28
N GLY A 309 13.17 -16.65 -6.15
CA GLY A 309 13.82 -15.40 -5.73
C GLY A 309 12.85 -14.25 -5.52
N ALA A 310 13.21 -13.07 -6.01
CA ALA A 310 12.41 -11.84 -5.87
C ALA A 310 11.04 -11.95 -6.56
N ALA A 311 10.95 -12.63 -7.70
CA ALA A 311 9.68 -12.82 -8.42
C ALA A 311 8.67 -13.65 -7.63
N ALA A 312 9.14 -14.66 -6.88
CA ALA A 312 8.29 -15.45 -6.00
C ALA A 312 7.73 -14.61 -4.84
N ILE A 313 8.57 -13.75 -4.25
CA ILE A 313 8.16 -12.83 -3.19
C ILE A 313 7.17 -11.81 -3.73
N ASP A 314 7.42 -11.25 -4.90
CA ASP A 314 6.53 -10.27 -5.55
C ASP A 314 5.15 -10.88 -5.81
N ALA A 315 5.08 -12.10 -6.33
CA ALA A 315 3.81 -12.83 -6.51
C ALA A 315 3.08 -13.09 -5.18
N GLN A 316 3.79 -13.43 -4.09
CA GLN A 316 3.22 -13.58 -2.75
C GLN A 316 2.67 -12.25 -2.22
N ILE A 317 3.40 -11.14 -2.43
CA ILE A 317 2.97 -9.79 -2.05
C ILE A 317 1.69 -9.41 -2.81
N ASP A 318 1.64 -9.64 -4.12
CA ASP A 318 0.47 -9.33 -4.95
C ASP A 318 -0.76 -10.16 -4.53
N CYS A 319 -0.58 -11.45 -4.23
CA CYS A 319 -1.63 -12.30 -3.68
C CYS A 319 -2.15 -11.77 -2.35
N ALA A 320 -1.27 -11.51 -1.37
CA ALA A 320 -1.66 -11.00 -0.05
C ALA A 320 -2.35 -9.63 -0.13
N ARG A 321 -1.86 -8.73 -1.00
CA ARG A 321 -2.45 -7.43 -1.24
C ARG A 321 -3.86 -7.57 -1.83
N THR A 322 -4.07 -8.45 -2.80
CA THR A 322 -5.38 -8.69 -3.41
C THR A 322 -6.40 -9.19 -2.37
N LEU A 323 -5.96 -10.07 -1.45
CA LEU A 323 -6.79 -10.52 -0.33
C LEU A 323 -7.13 -9.35 0.61
N LEU A 324 -6.14 -8.54 1.01
CA LEU A 324 -6.34 -7.38 1.86
C LEU A 324 -7.25 -6.33 1.23
N ASP A 325 -7.08 -6.05 -0.05
CA ASP A 325 -7.94 -5.13 -0.79
C ASP A 325 -9.41 -5.59 -0.78
N THR A 326 -9.64 -6.91 -0.87
CA THR A 326 -11.00 -7.47 -0.77
C THR A 326 -11.56 -7.31 0.64
N VAL A 327 -10.74 -7.54 1.68
CA VAL A 327 -11.15 -7.35 3.08
C VAL A 327 -11.48 -5.88 3.38
N LEU A 328 -10.60 -4.96 3.00
CA LEU A 328 -10.77 -3.52 3.22
C LEU A 328 -12.02 -2.98 2.50
N ARG A 329 -12.25 -3.46 1.27
CA ARG A 329 -13.44 -3.10 0.50
C ARG A 329 -14.71 -3.66 1.13
N ALA A 330 -14.72 -4.92 1.56
CA ALA A 330 -15.86 -5.52 2.25
C ALA A 330 -16.22 -4.73 3.52
N ALA A 331 -15.23 -4.24 4.24
CA ALA A 331 -15.39 -3.45 5.45
C ALA A 331 -15.73 -1.96 5.22
N GLN A 332 -15.65 -1.47 3.97
CA GLN A 332 -15.89 -0.06 3.63
C GLN A 332 -15.06 0.91 4.49
N THR A 333 -13.77 0.67 4.58
CA THR A 333 -12.86 1.49 5.39
C THR A 333 -12.11 2.51 4.53
N ASP A 334 -11.80 3.67 5.11
CA ASP A 334 -10.97 4.72 4.49
C ASP A 334 -9.46 4.49 4.70
N THR A 335 -9.09 3.33 5.23
CA THR A 335 -7.69 2.99 5.49
C THR A 335 -7.10 2.18 4.35
N HIS A 336 -5.77 2.20 4.25
CA HIS A 336 -4.99 1.46 3.26
C HIS A 336 -4.09 0.44 3.96
N ALA A 337 -3.72 -0.61 3.26
CA ALA A 337 -2.69 -1.54 3.71
C ALA A 337 -1.36 -1.18 3.05
N SER A 338 -0.26 -1.23 3.80
CA SER A 338 1.09 -1.05 3.29
C SER A 338 1.99 -2.16 3.79
N LEU A 339 2.74 -2.80 2.88
CA LEU A 339 3.73 -3.80 3.24
C LEU A 339 4.78 -3.17 4.17
N TYR A 340 5.03 -3.84 5.28
CA TYR A 340 5.96 -3.39 6.32
C TYR A 340 7.19 -4.28 6.42
N ALA A 341 7.02 -5.58 6.34
CA ALA A 341 8.14 -6.50 6.43
C ALA A 341 7.91 -7.79 5.63
N VAL A 342 8.99 -8.35 5.14
CA VAL A 342 9.06 -9.68 4.55
C VAL A 342 10.03 -10.51 5.37
N ARG A 343 9.51 -11.49 6.10
CA ARG A 343 10.30 -12.38 6.97
C ARG A 343 10.41 -13.75 6.33
N LYS A 344 11.64 -14.25 6.16
CA LYS A 344 11.91 -15.59 5.63
C LYS A 344 12.37 -16.52 6.75
N ASP A 345 11.77 -17.71 6.82
CA ASP A 345 12.17 -18.78 7.71
C ASP A 345 12.13 -20.11 6.93
N GLY A 346 13.28 -20.53 6.42
CA GLY A 346 13.41 -21.69 5.53
C GLY A 346 12.59 -21.53 4.24
N SER A 347 11.61 -22.44 4.03
CA SER A 347 10.69 -22.40 2.88
C SER A 347 9.50 -21.45 3.09
N ARG A 348 9.35 -20.89 4.29
CA ARG A 348 8.23 -20.01 4.64
C ARG A 348 8.59 -18.55 4.46
N THR A 349 7.64 -17.81 3.89
CA THR A 349 7.70 -16.35 3.77
C THR A 349 6.49 -15.77 4.49
N THR A 350 6.73 -14.91 5.47
CA THR A 350 5.67 -14.15 6.16
C THR A 350 5.73 -12.70 5.75
N LEU A 351 4.63 -12.21 5.18
CA LEU A 351 4.42 -10.82 4.80
C LEU A 351 3.64 -10.13 5.91
N VAL A 352 4.13 -9.00 6.39
CA VAL A 352 3.48 -8.19 7.42
C VAL A 352 3.07 -6.86 6.83
N PHE A 353 1.84 -6.42 7.11
CA PHE A 353 1.29 -5.16 6.63
C PHE A 353 0.90 -4.26 7.80
N LEU A 354 1.03 -2.95 7.58
CA LEU A 354 0.47 -1.89 8.43
C LEU A 354 -0.86 -1.42 7.88
N GLN A 355 -1.72 -0.96 8.78
CA GLN A 355 -2.91 -0.18 8.43
C GLN A 355 -2.54 1.30 8.47
N LEU A 356 -2.82 2.03 7.37
CA LEU A 356 -2.54 3.45 7.24
C LEU A 356 -3.84 4.25 7.20
N TYR A 357 -3.92 5.33 7.95
CA TYR A 357 -4.96 6.35 7.83
C TYR A 357 -4.34 7.63 7.28
N GLY A 358 -4.76 8.05 6.08
CA GLY A 358 -4.18 9.22 5.40
C GLY A 358 -2.68 9.14 5.11
N GLY A 359 -2.09 7.93 5.06
CA GLY A 359 -0.64 7.72 4.87
C GLY A 359 0.14 7.56 6.17
N VAL A 360 -0.50 7.71 7.33
CA VAL A 360 0.13 7.57 8.65
C VAL A 360 -0.21 6.21 9.24
N PRO A 361 0.77 5.41 9.69
CA PRO A 361 0.54 4.12 10.32
C PRO A 361 -0.32 4.20 11.58
N VAL A 362 -1.20 3.21 11.76
CA VAL A 362 -1.90 2.97 13.01
C VAL A 362 -1.23 1.80 13.70
N LEU A 363 -0.57 2.07 14.84
CA LEU A 363 0.19 1.08 15.59
C LEU A 363 -0.67 0.48 16.70
N GLU A 364 -0.86 -0.82 16.62
CA GLU A 364 -1.54 -1.65 17.63
C GLU A 364 -0.55 -2.55 18.34
N SER A 365 -1.02 -3.24 19.37
CA SER A 365 -0.22 -4.25 20.10
C SER A 365 0.00 -5.52 19.28
N THR A 366 -0.71 -5.68 18.17
CA THR A 366 -0.60 -6.82 17.25
C THR A 366 -0.48 -6.32 15.82
N ASP A 367 0.14 -7.10 14.94
CA ASP A 367 0.20 -6.80 13.52
C ASP A 367 -1.21 -6.59 12.95
N PHE A 368 -1.37 -5.58 12.09
CA PHE A 368 -2.63 -5.37 11.37
C PHE A 368 -2.97 -6.57 10.49
N ALA A 369 -2.02 -7.00 9.67
CA ALA A 369 -2.19 -8.21 8.88
C ALA A 369 -0.87 -8.93 8.65
N SER A 370 -0.95 -10.27 8.65
CA SER A 370 0.17 -11.14 8.31
C SER A 370 -0.31 -12.29 7.43
N PHE A 371 0.51 -12.63 6.42
CA PHE A 371 0.26 -13.72 5.47
C PHE A 371 1.48 -14.62 5.40
N THR A 372 1.33 -15.89 5.69
CA THR A 372 2.42 -16.86 5.66
C THR A 372 2.24 -17.80 4.48
N PHE A 373 3.19 -17.78 3.58
CA PHE A 373 3.28 -18.67 2.43
C PHE A 373 4.34 -19.74 2.66
N GLU A 374 4.09 -20.93 2.11
CA GLU A 374 5.07 -21.99 1.98
C GLU A 374 5.18 -22.33 0.48
N GLY A 375 6.30 -21.95 -0.14
CA GLY A 375 6.34 -21.82 -1.58
C GLY A 375 5.31 -20.83 -2.11
N GLY A 376 4.53 -21.19 -3.12
CA GLY A 376 3.43 -20.36 -3.66
C GLY A 376 2.11 -20.45 -2.88
N VAL A 377 2.00 -21.33 -1.86
CA VAL A 377 0.74 -21.68 -1.20
C VAL A 377 0.54 -20.85 0.06
N LEU A 378 -0.62 -20.19 0.22
CA LEU A 378 -0.99 -19.50 1.45
C LEU A 378 -1.32 -20.53 2.54
N ARG A 379 -0.55 -20.55 3.63
CA ARG A 379 -0.73 -21.47 4.77
C ARG A 379 -1.52 -20.85 5.91
N ALA A 380 -1.29 -19.57 6.17
CA ALA A 380 -1.99 -18.86 7.21
C ALA A 380 -2.13 -17.38 6.86
N ALA A 381 -3.22 -16.77 7.27
CA ALA A 381 -3.39 -15.34 7.27
C ALA A 381 -4.10 -14.89 8.54
N THR A 382 -3.66 -13.76 9.09
CA THR A 382 -4.35 -13.07 10.19
C THR A 382 -4.56 -11.63 9.77
N VAL A 383 -5.78 -11.11 9.99
CA VAL A 383 -6.11 -9.71 9.78
C VAL A 383 -6.84 -9.20 11.02
N ASN A 384 -6.38 -8.09 11.59
CA ASN A 384 -6.98 -7.39 12.73
C ASN A 384 -7.48 -6.03 12.26
N LEU A 385 -8.52 -6.04 11.45
CA LEU A 385 -9.06 -4.83 10.82
C LEU A 385 -9.82 -3.99 11.84
N GLN A 386 -9.51 -2.69 11.85
CA GLN A 386 -10.31 -1.69 12.55
C GLN A 386 -10.78 -0.62 11.55
N ARG A 387 -11.94 -0.06 11.82
CA ARG A 387 -12.48 1.08 11.09
C ARG A 387 -12.28 2.34 11.90
N PHE A 388 -11.76 3.38 11.27
CA PHE A 388 -11.45 4.65 11.91
C PHE A 388 -12.21 5.80 11.26
N ALA A 389 -12.54 6.81 12.09
CA ALA A 389 -13.04 8.10 11.63
C ALA A 389 -12.36 9.22 12.41
N ALA A 390 -12.17 10.36 11.76
CA ALA A 390 -11.69 11.56 12.43
C ALA A 390 -12.72 12.06 13.46
N THR A 391 -12.25 12.49 14.62
CA THR A 391 -13.12 13.02 15.70
C THR A 391 -13.55 14.48 15.47
N GLY A 392 -12.92 15.18 14.55
CA GLY A 392 -13.04 16.65 14.37
C GLY A 392 -11.98 17.43 15.14
N GLU A 393 -11.27 16.81 16.08
CA GLU A 393 -10.11 17.37 16.75
C GLU A 393 -8.82 16.95 16.05
N SER A 394 -7.77 17.74 16.20
CA SER A 394 -6.46 17.43 15.62
C SER A 394 -5.33 17.75 16.60
N ARG A 395 -4.20 17.10 16.41
CA ARG A 395 -2.97 17.32 17.18
C ARG A 395 -1.84 17.68 16.21
N THR A 396 -1.13 18.77 16.51
CA THR A 396 0.10 19.12 15.84
C THR A 396 1.27 18.39 16.48
N LEU A 397 2.05 17.69 15.69
CA LEU A 397 3.27 17.00 16.15
C LEU A 397 4.40 18.02 16.33
N LEU A 398 5.33 17.69 17.22
CA LEU A 398 6.56 18.46 17.35
C LEU A 398 7.29 18.52 16.01
N PRO A 399 7.85 19.66 15.61
CA PRO A 399 8.75 19.75 14.45
C PRO A 399 9.83 18.66 14.50
N ALA A 400 10.22 18.14 13.33
CA ALA A 400 11.17 17.04 13.26
C ALA A 400 12.50 17.35 13.95
N GLU A 401 13.01 18.57 13.83
CA GLU A 401 14.24 19.02 14.51
C GLU A 401 14.13 18.94 16.05
N GLN A 402 13.02 19.43 16.61
CA GLN A 402 12.80 19.40 18.06
C GLN A 402 12.60 17.96 18.57
N ALA A 403 11.86 17.15 17.80
CA ALA A 403 11.66 15.75 18.11
C ALA A 403 13.00 14.98 18.04
N SER A 404 13.83 15.25 17.03
CA SER A 404 15.16 14.62 16.89
C SER A 404 16.10 14.96 18.03
N ALA A 405 15.99 16.17 18.59
CA ALA A 405 16.79 16.56 19.77
C ALA A 405 16.40 15.81 21.04
N ALA A 406 15.20 15.21 21.10
CA ALA A 406 14.74 14.38 22.21
C ALA A 406 15.06 12.89 22.02
N ALA A 407 15.57 12.49 20.86
CA ALA A 407 15.91 11.09 20.57
C ALA A 407 17.14 10.62 21.37
N SER A 408 17.13 9.36 21.77
CA SER A 408 18.31 8.71 22.35
C SER A 408 19.36 8.41 21.29
N PRO A 409 20.66 8.35 21.62
CA PRO A 409 21.73 8.14 20.65
C PRO A 409 21.65 6.82 19.86
N ASP A 410 20.92 5.84 20.38
CA ASP A 410 20.68 4.55 19.75
C ASP A 410 19.38 4.53 18.89
N GLU A 411 18.59 5.59 18.90
CA GLU A 411 17.40 5.75 18.08
C GLU A 411 17.78 6.42 16.75
N ARG A 412 17.78 5.64 15.67
CA ARG A 412 18.25 6.07 14.36
C ARG A 412 17.13 6.35 13.36
N SER A 413 15.90 6.06 13.72
CA SER A 413 14.75 6.26 12.86
C SER A 413 13.58 6.82 13.66
N MET A 414 12.85 7.75 13.05
CA MET A 414 11.66 8.37 13.62
C MET A 414 10.54 8.33 12.61
N MET A 415 9.33 7.99 13.04
CA MET A 415 8.13 8.02 12.20
C MET A 415 6.96 8.66 12.94
N ALA A 416 6.05 9.30 12.20
CA ALA A 416 4.74 9.65 12.73
C ALA A 416 3.82 8.43 12.66
N ALA A 417 3.05 8.19 13.72
CA ALA A 417 2.07 7.12 13.77
C ALA A 417 0.94 7.43 14.75
N TYR A 418 -0.19 6.75 14.58
CA TYR A 418 -1.29 6.77 15.54
C TYR A 418 -1.14 5.68 16.59
N ARG A 419 -1.46 5.99 17.84
CA ARG A 419 -1.52 5.01 18.92
C ARG A 419 -2.73 5.27 19.83
N ALA A 420 -3.29 4.20 20.37
CA ALA A 420 -4.39 4.30 21.33
C ALA A 420 -3.97 5.11 22.58
N GLU A 421 -4.72 6.16 22.89
CA GLU A 421 -4.53 7.04 24.03
C GLU A 421 -5.91 7.49 24.56
N ASN A 422 -6.26 7.13 25.79
CA ASN A 422 -7.51 7.55 26.44
C ASN A 422 -8.80 7.32 25.62
N GLY A 423 -8.87 6.21 24.86
CA GLY A 423 -10.05 5.82 24.08
C GLY A 423 -10.12 6.45 22.67
N VAL A 424 -9.11 7.19 22.26
CA VAL A 424 -8.92 7.70 20.90
C VAL A 424 -7.55 7.26 20.38
N TYR A 425 -7.35 7.37 19.08
CA TYR A 425 -6.03 7.19 18.47
C TYR A 425 -5.43 8.58 18.20
N ALA A 426 -4.37 8.86 18.93
CA ALA A 426 -3.68 10.13 18.83
C ALA A 426 -2.38 9.98 18.04
N PRO A 427 -2.07 10.93 17.14
CA PRO A 427 -0.81 10.92 16.42
C PRO A 427 0.34 11.33 17.35
N ALA A 428 1.47 10.64 17.21
CA ALA A 428 2.71 10.95 17.91
C ALA A 428 3.92 10.61 17.04
N ARG A 429 5.12 11.09 17.42
CA ARG A 429 6.36 10.63 16.83
C ARG A 429 6.91 9.46 17.64
N PHE A 430 7.29 8.42 16.95
CA PHE A 430 7.86 7.21 17.51
C PHE A 430 9.30 7.07 17.05
N TYR A 431 10.17 6.74 17.99
CA TYR A 431 11.57 6.49 17.74
C TYR A 431 11.78 4.99 17.65
N MET A 432 12.55 4.56 16.65
CA MET A 432 12.82 3.15 16.41
C MET A 432 14.32 2.89 16.54
N LYS A 433 14.66 1.76 17.19
CA LYS A 433 16.02 1.24 17.22
C LYS A 433 16.28 0.40 15.97
N PRO A 434 17.54 0.33 15.49
CA PRO A 434 17.89 -0.56 14.41
C PRO A 434 17.45 -2.00 14.68
N GLY A 435 16.79 -2.64 13.73
CA GLY A 435 16.31 -4.02 13.84
C GLY A 435 15.06 -4.23 14.73
N GLN A 436 14.51 -3.21 15.34
CA GLN A 436 13.18 -3.23 15.96
C GLN A 436 12.11 -2.84 14.92
N ALA A 437 11.91 -3.69 13.94
CA ALA A 437 10.63 -3.78 13.28
C ALA A 437 9.71 -4.54 14.25
N GLY A 438 8.75 -3.85 14.85
CA GLY A 438 7.87 -4.32 15.92
C GLY A 438 7.08 -5.58 15.58
#